data_4508d783cb01edbfcd1d9e51d4d0c6f6
#
_entry.id   4508d783cb01edbfcd1d9e51d4d0c6f6
#
_cell.length_a   1.000
_cell.length_b   1.000
_cell.length_c   1.000
_cell.angle_alpha   90.00
_cell.angle_beta   90.00
_cell.angle_gamma   90.00
#
_symmetry.space_group_name_H-M   'P 1'
#
loop_
_entity.id
_entity.type
_entity.pdbx_description
1 polymer ?
#
loop_
_entity_poly.entity_id
_entity_poly.type
_entity_poly.pdbx_seq_one_letter_code
_entity_poly.pdbx_strand_id
1 'polypeptide(L)'
;MALTDPIGDMLTRIRNAQMRRKNSVSTPASTLRGRVLDVLKSEGFIRGYSDAALDNGQPAYEIELKYSDDEPVIRTIERVSRPGRRVYSSVKNIPSVANGLGVSILSTPKGVMADHEAKAQNLGGEVLCRVF
;
A
#
# COMPACT_ATOMS: atom_id res chain seq x y z
N MET A 1 -18.58 17.99 4.34
CA MET A 1 -18.17 16.66 4.79
C MET A 1 -16.84 16.29 4.14
N ALA A 2 -15.88 15.91 4.93
CA ALA A 2 -14.60 15.48 4.39
C ALA A 2 -14.73 14.10 3.74
N LEU A 3 -14.08 13.91 2.61
CA LEU A 3 -13.97 12.60 1.98
C LEU A 3 -13.06 11.72 2.82
N THR A 4 -13.46 10.47 3.01
CA THR A 4 -12.62 9.50 3.71
C THR A 4 -11.72 8.79 2.70
N ASP A 5 -10.46 8.56 3.08
CA ASP A 5 -9.51 7.81 2.26
C ASP A 5 -8.83 6.75 3.12
N PRO A 6 -9.45 5.57 3.24
CA PRO A 6 -8.91 4.50 4.07
C PRO A 6 -7.50 4.05 3.66
N ILE A 7 -7.21 4.00 2.36
CA ILE A 7 -5.87 3.64 1.89
C ILE A 7 -4.88 4.74 2.24
N GLY A 8 -5.22 6.00 1.97
CA GLY A 8 -4.34 7.12 2.32
C GLY A 8 -4.04 7.19 3.81
N ASP A 9 -5.04 6.95 4.65
CA ASP A 9 -4.86 6.89 6.10
C ASP A 9 -3.88 5.78 6.50
N MET A 10 -4.03 4.59 5.92
CA MET A 10 -3.12 3.48 6.20
C MET A 10 -1.68 3.81 5.79
N LEU A 11 -1.48 4.39 4.60
CA LEU A 11 -0.14 4.76 4.14
C LEU A 11 0.50 5.81 5.04
N THR A 12 -0.30 6.77 5.52
CA THR A 12 0.18 7.80 6.45
C THR A 12 0.58 7.18 7.78
N ARG A 13 -0.18 6.23 8.29
CA ARG A 13 0.16 5.51 9.54
C ARG A 13 1.48 4.77 9.39
N ILE A 14 1.70 4.08 8.27
CA ILE A 14 2.96 3.39 7.99
C ILE A 14 4.11 4.39 7.96
N ARG A 15 3.95 5.48 7.23
CA ARG A 15 4.99 6.52 7.10
C ARG A 15 5.37 7.11 8.46
N ASN A 16 4.38 7.48 9.26
CA ASN A 16 4.61 8.08 10.57
C ASN A 16 5.28 7.10 11.54
N ALA A 17 4.86 5.84 11.52
CA ALA A 17 5.45 4.80 12.37
C ALA A 17 6.92 4.56 12.02
N GLN A 18 7.27 4.58 10.74
CA GLN A 18 8.66 4.45 10.30
C GLN A 18 9.52 5.63 10.73
N MET A 19 8.97 6.84 10.67
CA MET A 19 9.68 8.03 11.14
C MET A 19 10.01 7.94 12.63
N ARG A 20 9.17 7.26 13.41
CA ARG A 20 9.35 7.05 14.84
C ARG A 20 10.08 5.76 15.17
N ARG A 21 10.56 5.03 14.16
CA ARG A 21 11.28 3.75 14.30
C ARG A 21 10.48 2.69 15.06
N LYS A 22 9.17 2.67 14.88
CA LYS A 22 8.31 1.65 15.50
C LYS A 22 8.44 0.33 14.73
N ASN A 23 8.31 -0.79 15.44
CA ASN A 23 8.37 -2.11 14.82
C ASN A 23 7.05 -2.50 14.15
N SER A 24 5.93 -1.95 14.64
CA SER A 24 4.62 -2.24 14.09
C SER A 24 3.69 -1.04 14.20
N VAL A 25 2.59 -1.10 13.44
CA VAL A 25 1.55 -0.07 13.47
C VAL A 25 0.21 -0.72 13.18
N SER A 26 -0.84 -0.24 13.86
CA SER A 26 -2.19 -0.75 13.66
C SER A 26 -2.96 0.14 12.68
N THR A 27 -3.83 -0.49 11.89
CA THR A 27 -4.76 0.20 11.01
C THR A 27 -6.12 -0.51 11.08
N PRO A 28 -7.24 0.23 10.93
CA PRO A 28 -8.53 -0.44 10.82
C PRO A 28 -8.52 -1.44 9.66
N ALA A 29 -9.17 -2.59 9.86
CA ALA A 29 -9.19 -3.64 8.86
C ALA A 29 -10.23 -3.35 7.76
N SER A 30 -9.90 -3.72 6.54
CA SER A 30 -10.82 -3.78 5.42
C SER A 30 -10.24 -4.69 4.35
N THR A 31 -11.10 -5.20 3.47
CA THR A 31 -10.65 -6.07 2.38
C THR A 31 -9.63 -5.36 1.49
N LEU A 32 -9.89 -4.12 1.12
CA LEU A 32 -8.99 -3.37 0.25
C LEU A 32 -7.64 -3.10 0.92
N ARG A 33 -7.65 -2.68 2.19
CA ARG A 33 -6.42 -2.48 2.95
C ARG A 33 -5.60 -3.77 3.03
N GLY A 34 -6.25 -4.89 3.31
CA GLY A 34 -5.57 -6.19 3.38
C GLY A 34 -4.94 -6.58 2.05
N ARG A 35 -5.61 -6.32 0.95
CA ARG A 35 -5.07 -6.63 -0.38
C ARG A 35 -3.85 -5.77 -0.72
N VAL A 36 -3.85 -4.51 -0.34
CA VAL A 36 -2.68 -3.63 -0.50
C VAL A 36 -1.53 -4.14 0.37
N LEU A 37 -1.81 -4.54 1.60
CA LEU A 37 -0.79 -5.10 2.50
C LEU A 37 -0.21 -6.40 1.95
N ASP A 38 -1.02 -7.24 1.32
CA ASP A 38 -0.54 -8.48 0.68
C ASP A 38 0.49 -8.16 -0.41
N VAL A 39 0.24 -7.12 -1.21
CA VAL A 39 1.19 -6.71 -2.25
C VAL A 39 2.47 -6.16 -1.62
N LEU A 40 2.35 -5.31 -0.60
CA LEU A 40 3.52 -4.77 0.10
C LEU A 40 4.39 -5.88 0.69
N LYS A 41 3.76 -6.90 1.27
CA LYS A 41 4.47 -8.06 1.81
C LYS A 41 5.15 -8.85 0.70
N SER A 42 4.43 -9.15 -0.36
CA SER A 42 4.93 -9.91 -1.50
C SER A 42 6.12 -9.23 -2.17
N GLU A 43 6.10 -7.89 -2.23
CA GLU A 43 7.18 -7.10 -2.82
C GLU A 43 8.32 -6.82 -1.84
N GLY A 44 8.22 -7.28 -0.60
CA GLY A 44 9.30 -7.17 0.38
C GLY A 44 9.38 -5.84 1.11
N PHE A 45 8.32 -5.02 1.08
CA PHE A 45 8.32 -3.71 1.74
C PHE A 45 7.93 -3.76 3.20
N ILE A 46 7.17 -4.78 3.61
CA ILE A 46 6.82 -5.03 5.02
C ILE A 46 7.11 -6.49 5.34
N ARG A 47 7.27 -6.80 6.63
CA ARG A 47 7.46 -8.19 7.07
C ARG A 47 6.19 -9.01 6.94
N GLY A 48 5.04 -8.37 7.22
CA GLY A 48 3.74 -9.01 7.16
C GLY A 48 2.73 -8.23 7.97
N TYR A 49 1.58 -8.82 8.17
CA TYR A 49 0.54 -8.25 9.04
C TYR A 49 -0.30 -9.38 9.61
N SER A 50 -1.00 -9.08 10.70
CA SER A 50 -1.85 -10.05 11.38
C SER A 50 -3.15 -9.39 11.82
N ASP A 51 -4.16 -10.20 12.07
CA ASP A 51 -5.42 -9.71 12.61
C ASP A 51 -5.22 -9.22 14.04
N ALA A 52 -5.87 -8.10 14.34
CA ALA A 52 -5.79 -7.45 15.65
C ALA A 52 -7.12 -6.77 15.94
N ALA A 53 -7.18 -6.03 17.04
CA ALA A 53 -8.35 -5.22 17.40
C ALA A 53 -7.89 -3.83 17.83
N LEU A 54 -8.67 -2.82 17.48
CA LEU A 54 -8.48 -1.48 17.99
C LEU A 54 -8.95 -1.40 19.45
N ASP A 55 -8.59 -0.31 20.13
CA ASP A 55 -8.97 -0.11 21.55
C ASP A 55 -10.48 -0.17 21.74
N ASN A 56 -11.26 0.21 20.73
CA ASN A 56 -12.72 0.14 20.76
C ASN A 56 -13.28 -1.25 20.38
N GLY A 57 -12.41 -2.25 20.15
CA GLY A 57 -12.81 -3.60 19.79
C GLY A 57 -13.06 -3.85 18.32
N GLN A 58 -12.95 -2.84 17.46
CA GLN A 58 -13.16 -3.01 16.02
C GLN A 58 -12.00 -3.79 15.40
N PRO A 59 -12.28 -4.57 14.31
CA PRO A 59 -11.22 -5.30 13.62
C PRO A 59 -10.14 -4.38 13.09
N ALA A 60 -8.89 -4.83 13.21
CA ALA A 60 -7.73 -4.09 12.75
C ALA A 60 -6.69 -5.06 12.18
N TYR A 61 -5.71 -4.50 11.49
CA TYR A 61 -4.48 -5.21 11.13
C TYR A 61 -3.33 -4.59 11.91
N GLU A 62 -2.45 -5.43 12.42
CA GLU A 62 -1.16 -5.00 12.95
C GLU A 62 -0.11 -5.26 11.87
N ILE A 63 0.51 -4.19 11.38
CA ILE A 63 1.46 -4.25 10.28
C ILE A 63 2.86 -4.28 10.87
N GLU A 64 3.63 -5.31 10.52
CA GLU A 64 5.03 -5.42 10.95
C GLU A 64 5.92 -4.74 9.94
N LEU A 65 6.59 -3.67 10.37
CA LEU A 65 7.44 -2.85 9.54
C LEU A 65 8.82 -3.51 9.36
N LYS A 66 9.49 -3.13 8.28
CA LYS A 66 10.77 -3.73 7.90
C LYS A 66 11.86 -2.67 7.83
N TYR A 67 13.00 -2.96 8.44
CA TYR A 67 14.17 -2.10 8.43
C TYR A 67 15.37 -2.89 7.94
N SER A 68 16.32 -2.19 7.33
CA SER A 68 17.60 -2.74 6.89
C SER A 68 18.69 -1.75 7.26
N ASP A 69 19.68 -2.17 8.05
CA ASP A 69 20.74 -1.31 8.55
C ASP A 69 20.20 -0.04 9.25
N ASP A 70 19.18 -0.24 10.10
CA ASP A 70 18.48 0.81 10.84
C ASP A 70 17.71 1.82 9.97
N GLU A 71 17.58 1.55 8.67
CA GLU A 71 16.81 2.38 7.76
C GLU A 71 15.52 1.69 7.35
N PRO A 72 14.39 2.42 7.24
CA PRO A 72 13.15 1.83 6.72
C PRO A 72 13.36 1.29 5.31
N VAL A 73 12.84 0.11 5.04
CA VAL A 73 12.86 -0.46 3.68
C VAL A 73 12.03 0.38 2.74
N ILE A 74 10.88 0.90 3.21
CA ILE A 74 10.08 1.84 2.43
C ILE A 74 10.71 3.22 2.54
N ARG A 75 11.23 3.73 1.45
CA ARG A 75 11.80 5.10 1.40
C ARG A 75 10.73 6.12 1.09
N THR A 76 9.81 5.78 0.18
CA THR A 76 8.72 6.64 -0.23
C THR A 76 7.47 5.81 -0.37
N ILE A 77 6.35 6.27 0.19
CA ILE A 77 5.05 5.65 0.01
C ILE A 77 4.03 6.76 -0.17
N GLU A 78 3.36 6.76 -1.32
CA GLU A 78 2.49 7.86 -1.71
C GLU A 78 1.16 7.35 -2.25
N ARG A 79 0.08 8.01 -1.86
CA ARG A 79 -1.24 7.81 -2.44
C ARG A 79 -1.28 8.46 -3.82
N VAL A 80 -1.74 7.75 -4.82
CA VAL A 80 -1.88 8.30 -6.19
C VAL A 80 -3.35 8.61 -6.47
N SER A 81 -4.20 7.60 -6.53
CA SER A 81 -5.63 7.79 -6.72
C SER A 81 -6.29 8.16 -5.40
N ARG A 82 -7.13 9.18 -5.39
CA ARG A 82 -7.80 9.68 -4.18
C ARG A 82 -9.31 9.77 -4.39
N PRO A 83 -10.11 9.76 -3.33
CA PRO A 83 -11.58 9.84 -3.49
C PRO A 83 -12.06 11.04 -4.31
N GLY A 84 -11.41 12.19 -4.19
CA GLY A 84 -11.74 13.39 -4.95
C GLY A 84 -11.10 13.48 -6.32
N ARG A 85 -10.14 12.59 -6.62
CA ARG A 85 -9.41 12.60 -7.88
C ARG A 85 -8.88 11.21 -8.18
N ARG A 86 -9.72 10.41 -8.82
CA ARG A 86 -9.34 9.05 -9.22
C ARG A 86 -8.34 9.06 -10.37
N VAL A 87 -7.36 8.15 -10.32
CA VAL A 87 -6.32 8.03 -11.33
C VAL A 87 -6.34 6.60 -11.87
N TYR A 88 -6.55 6.47 -13.18
CA TYR A 88 -6.57 5.18 -13.87
C TYR A 88 -5.47 5.14 -14.90
N SER A 89 -4.99 3.94 -15.21
CA SER A 89 -3.98 3.73 -16.23
C SER A 89 -4.33 2.52 -17.07
N SER A 90 -4.14 2.64 -18.39
CA SER A 90 -4.14 1.47 -19.27
C SER A 90 -2.83 0.70 -19.05
N VAL A 91 -2.81 -0.57 -19.47
CA VAL A 91 -1.63 -1.41 -19.32
C VAL A 91 -0.38 -0.80 -19.96
N LYS A 92 -0.55 -0.09 -21.05
CA LYS A 92 0.57 0.54 -21.79
C LYS A 92 1.16 1.74 -21.07
N ASN A 93 0.36 2.40 -20.23
CA ASN A 93 0.74 3.67 -19.62
C ASN A 93 1.04 3.56 -18.12
N ILE A 94 1.13 2.34 -17.57
CA ILE A 94 1.48 2.16 -16.16
C ILE A 94 2.87 2.71 -15.93
N PRO A 95 3.01 3.73 -15.06
CA PRO A 95 4.32 4.35 -14.85
C PRO A 95 5.28 3.44 -14.09
N SER A 96 6.54 3.48 -14.46
CA SER A 96 7.61 2.89 -13.67
C SER A 96 7.87 3.74 -12.44
N VAL A 97 8.24 3.10 -11.32
CA VAL A 97 8.61 3.78 -10.10
C VAL A 97 10.11 3.54 -9.86
N ALA A 98 10.87 4.63 -9.73
CA ALA A 98 12.30 4.59 -9.46
C ALA A 98 13.05 3.63 -10.40
N ASN A 99 12.77 3.71 -11.71
CA ASN A 99 13.38 2.88 -12.74
C ASN A 99 13.23 1.38 -12.49
N GLY A 100 12.07 0.98 -11.94
CA GLY A 100 11.77 -0.43 -11.66
C GLY A 100 12.21 -0.92 -10.28
N LEU A 101 12.83 -0.07 -9.47
CA LEU A 101 13.19 -0.43 -8.10
C LEU A 101 12.00 -0.34 -7.14
N GLY A 102 11.00 0.46 -7.49
CA GLY A 102 9.76 0.55 -6.74
C GLY A 102 8.60 -0.07 -7.49
N VAL A 103 7.40 0.01 -6.92
CA VAL A 103 6.19 -0.52 -7.53
C VAL A 103 5.04 0.46 -7.43
N SER A 104 4.15 0.43 -8.42
CA SER A 104 2.80 0.97 -8.29
C SER A 104 1.87 -0.18 -7.93
N ILE A 105 0.91 0.06 -7.05
CA ILE A 105 -0.09 -0.93 -6.67
C ILE A 105 -1.40 -0.53 -7.33
N LEU A 106 -1.95 -1.43 -8.15
CA LEU A 106 -3.16 -1.17 -8.93
C LEU A 106 -4.32 -2.04 -8.48
N SER A 107 -5.52 -1.47 -8.56
CA SER A 107 -6.76 -2.22 -8.45
C SER A 107 -7.23 -2.54 -9.86
N THR A 108 -7.21 -3.82 -10.22
CA THR A 108 -7.56 -4.31 -11.56
C THR A 108 -8.82 -5.16 -11.50
N PRO A 109 -9.44 -5.48 -12.66
CA PRO A 109 -10.60 -6.40 -12.68
C PRO A 109 -10.30 -7.78 -12.08
N LYS A 110 -9.03 -8.17 -11.99
CA LYS A 110 -8.63 -9.46 -11.39
C LYS A 110 -8.05 -9.33 -9.99
N GLY A 111 -8.13 -8.15 -9.39
CA GLY A 111 -7.68 -7.91 -8.02
C GLY A 111 -6.63 -6.84 -7.91
N VAL A 112 -6.15 -6.65 -6.68
CA VAL A 112 -5.09 -5.69 -6.37
C VAL A 112 -3.75 -6.36 -6.60
N MET A 113 -2.87 -5.70 -7.36
CA MET A 113 -1.57 -6.28 -7.73
C MET A 113 -0.53 -5.20 -8.00
N ALA A 114 0.74 -5.62 -8.04
CA ALA A 114 1.83 -4.75 -8.40
C ALA A 114 1.82 -4.45 -9.92
N ASP A 115 2.46 -3.36 -10.32
CA ASP A 115 2.53 -2.93 -11.71
C ASP A 115 3.11 -4.00 -12.65
N HIS A 116 4.20 -4.66 -12.25
CA HIS A 116 4.81 -5.70 -13.09
C HIS A 116 3.87 -6.89 -13.29
N GLU A 117 3.08 -7.24 -12.29
CA GLU A 117 2.11 -8.31 -12.40
C GLU A 117 0.94 -7.92 -13.30
N ALA A 118 0.45 -6.69 -13.17
CA ALA A 118 -0.61 -6.17 -14.04
C ALA A 118 -0.16 -6.16 -15.50
N LYS A 119 1.07 -5.75 -15.76
CA LYS A 119 1.64 -5.78 -17.12
C LYS A 119 1.74 -7.20 -17.65
N ALA A 120 2.18 -8.15 -16.82
CA ALA A 120 2.30 -9.56 -17.22
C ALA A 120 0.93 -10.16 -17.57
N GLN A 121 -0.13 -9.74 -16.89
CA GLN A 121 -1.50 -10.20 -17.16
C GLN A 121 -2.25 -9.33 -18.17
N ASN A 122 -1.59 -8.30 -18.73
CA ASN A 122 -2.17 -7.37 -19.69
C ASN A 122 -3.40 -6.64 -19.13
N LEU A 123 -3.29 -6.15 -17.89
CA LEU A 123 -4.38 -5.47 -17.17
C LEU A 123 -4.00 -4.03 -16.85
N GLY A 124 -4.93 -3.12 -17.07
CA GLY A 124 -4.88 -1.78 -16.51
C GLY A 124 -5.81 -1.67 -15.31
N GLY A 125 -5.83 -0.52 -14.66
CA GLY A 125 -6.71 -0.31 -13.52
C GLY A 125 -6.47 1.01 -12.82
N GLU A 126 -7.02 1.12 -11.63
CA GLU A 126 -6.84 2.28 -10.77
C GLU A 126 -5.48 2.19 -10.07
N VAL A 127 -4.66 3.25 -10.23
CA VAL A 127 -3.36 3.32 -9.57
C VAL A 127 -3.57 3.81 -8.15
N LEU A 128 -3.56 2.90 -7.19
CA LEU A 128 -3.87 3.21 -5.80
C LEU A 128 -2.74 4.00 -5.13
N CYS A 129 -1.53 3.52 -5.25
CA CYS A 129 -0.37 4.12 -4.59
C CYS A 129 0.92 3.69 -5.29
N ARG A 130 2.01 4.33 -4.91
CA ARG A 130 3.34 3.91 -5.35
C ARG A 130 4.27 3.85 -4.15
N VAL A 131 5.19 2.92 -4.21
CA VAL A 131 6.10 2.59 -3.11
C VAL A 131 7.50 2.43 -3.66
N PHE A 132 8.45 3.02 -2.95
CA PHE A 132 9.86 2.88 -3.30
C PHE A 132 10.70 2.72 -2.04
#